data_2aa9fafe6c2861cc93f97d5424a01b4d
#
_entry.id   2aa9fafe6c2861cc93f97d5424a01b4d
#
_cell.length_a   1.000
_cell.length_b   1.000
_cell.length_c   1.000
_cell.angle_alpha   90.00
_cell.angle_beta   90.00
_cell.angle_gamma   90.00
#
_symmetry.space_group_name_H-M   'P 1'
#
loop_
_entity.id
_entity.type
_entity.pdbx_description
1 polymer ?
#
loop_
_entity_poly.entity_id
_entity_poly.type
_entity_poly.pdbx_seq_one_letter_code
_entity_poly.pdbx_strand_id
1 'polypeptide(L)'
;MSNCLFCKIIAGEIPSKKIYEDDEMLAFYDIKPMAPVHFLVVPKKHIENLLVLDESDAALAGRLLFRAKELAKQLGCEENGGRFVIKAKTHGGQTVDHLHVHFLGGGQLGLSLG
;
A
#
# COMPACT_ATOMS: atom_id res chain seq x y z
N MET A 1 10.15 20.44 4.35
CA MET A 1 10.46 19.17 3.71
C MET A 1 9.93 18.04 4.56
N SER A 2 9.55 17.01 3.92
CA SER A 2 8.92 15.90 4.58
C SER A 2 9.95 14.97 5.22
N ASN A 3 9.65 14.49 6.44
CA ASN A 3 10.38 13.39 7.05
C ASN A 3 9.70 12.06 6.72
N CYS A 4 8.70 12.08 5.85
CA CYS A 4 7.94 10.89 5.49
C CYS A 4 8.77 9.97 4.59
N LEU A 5 8.96 8.73 5.03
CA LEU A 5 9.71 7.73 4.28
C LEU A 5 9.11 7.53 2.88
N PHE A 6 7.77 7.43 2.80
CA PHE A 6 7.13 7.17 1.50
C PHE A 6 7.18 8.39 0.59
N CYS A 7 7.11 9.61 1.15
CA CYS A 7 7.31 10.81 0.33
C CYS A 7 8.72 10.83 -0.28
N LYS A 8 9.71 10.36 0.48
CA LYS A 8 11.09 10.28 -0.03
C LYS A 8 11.23 9.21 -1.12
N ILE A 9 10.53 8.09 -0.98
CA ILE A 9 10.51 7.05 -2.01
C ILE A 9 9.84 7.59 -3.27
N ILE A 10 8.72 8.29 -3.13
CA ILE A 10 7.99 8.88 -4.24
C ILE A 10 8.89 9.90 -4.98
N ALA A 11 9.65 10.68 -4.24
CA ALA A 11 10.56 11.67 -4.81
C ALA A 11 11.84 11.07 -5.41
N GLY A 12 12.05 9.78 -5.23
CA GLY A 12 13.24 9.12 -5.74
C GLY A 12 14.47 9.28 -4.86
N GLU A 13 14.32 9.85 -3.66
CA GLU A 13 15.45 10.06 -2.75
C GLU A 13 15.87 8.76 -2.06
N ILE A 14 14.94 7.83 -1.90
CA ILE A 14 15.21 6.51 -1.33
C ILE A 14 14.78 5.48 -2.38
N PRO A 15 15.66 4.51 -2.71
CA PRO A 15 15.33 3.52 -3.73
C PRO A 15 14.24 2.56 -3.25
N SER A 16 13.49 2.01 -4.21
CA SER A 16 12.47 1.01 -3.95
C SER A 16 12.36 0.11 -5.18
N LYS A 17 11.79 -1.08 -4.97
CA LYS A 17 11.49 -1.97 -6.11
C LYS A 17 10.08 -1.67 -6.58
N LYS A 18 9.98 -0.73 -7.53
CA LYS A 18 8.70 -0.29 -8.07
C LYS A 18 8.02 -1.38 -8.88
N ILE A 19 6.71 -1.48 -8.74
CA ILE A 19 5.86 -2.37 -9.53
C ILE A 19 5.00 -1.55 -10.48
N TYR A 20 4.58 -0.37 -10.05
CA TYR A 20 3.67 0.47 -10.82
C TYR A 20 3.79 1.92 -10.37
N GLU A 21 3.61 2.84 -11.29
CA GLU A 21 3.60 4.26 -10.98
C GLU A 21 2.76 5.02 -12.00
N ASP A 22 1.95 5.97 -11.52
CA ASP A 22 1.27 6.93 -12.37
C ASP A 22 1.29 8.29 -11.67
N ASP A 23 0.48 9.24 -12.15
CA ASP A 23 0.47 10.59 -11.60
C ASP A 23 -0.03 10.66 -10.16
N GLU A 24 -0.79 9.67 -9.73
CA GLU A 24 -1.48 9.70 -8.44
C GLU A 24 -0.87 8.77 -7.41
N MET A 25 -0.17 7.72 -7.83
CA MET A 25 0.24 6.65 -6.91
C MET A 25 1.51 5.96 -7.34
N LEU A 26 2.11 5.28 -6.37
CA LEU A 26 3.27 4.44 -6.57
C LEU A 26 3.00 3.11 -5.86
N ALA A 27 3.39 2.01 -6.48
CA ALA A 27 3.36 0.70 -5.84
C ALA A 27 4.76 0.09 -5.86
N PHE A 28 5.15 -0.51 -4.74
CA PHE A 28 6.49 -1.11 -4.61
C PHE A 28 6.44 -2.26 -3.61
N TYR A 29 7.42 -3.17 -3.73
CA TYR A 29 7.51 -4.30 -2.80
C TYR A 29 7.91 -3.82 -1.41
N ASP A 30 7.33 -4.46 -0.38
CA ASP A 30 7.73 -4.20 1.00
C ASP A 30 9.16 -4.70 1.19
N ILE A 31 10.00 -3.89 1.86
CA ILE A 31 11.41 -4.22 2.08
C ILE A 31 11.56 -5.38 3.08
N LYS A 32 10.54 -5.58 3.93
CA LYS A 32 10.51 -6.69 4.89
C LYS A 32 9.25 -7.50 4.65
N PRO A 33 9.19 -8.29 3.56
CA PRO A 33 7.97 -8.98 3.19
C PRO A 33 7.55 -9.99 4.25
N MET A 34 6.25 -10.04 4.52
CA MET A 34 5.66 -10.96 5.46
C MET A 34 4.85 -12.04 4.76
N ALA A 35 4.97 -12.13 3.44
CA ALA A 35 4.33 -13.14 2.60
C ALA A 35 5.14 -13.23 1.31
N PRO A 36 4.99 -14.33 0.53
CA PRO A 36 5.73 -14.47 -0.73
C PRO A 36 5.49 -13.31 -1.69
N VAL A 37 4.27 -12.75 -1.70
CA VAL A 37 3.96 -11.52 -2.42
C VAL A 37 3.49 -10.51 -1.37
N HIS A 38 4.23 -9.43 -1.20
CA HIS A 38 3.88 -8.37 -0.27
C HIS A 38 4.28 -7.04 -0.87
N PHE A 39 3.29 -6.25 -1.27
CA PHE A 39 3.55 -4.93 -1.84
C PHE A 39 2.66 -3.88 -1.19
N LEU A 40 3.01 -2.62 -1.42
CA LEU A 40 2.29 -1.46 -0.90
C LEU A 40 1.85 -0.60 -2.08
N VAL A 41 0.66 -0.01 -1.98
CA VAL A 41 0.21 1.01 -2.91
C VAL A 41 0.01 2.29 -2.11
N VAL A 42 0.70 3.36 -2.51
CA VAL A 42 0.67 4.62 -1.78
C VAL A 42 0.23 5.75 -2.70
N PRO A 43 -0.59 6.69 -2.22
CA PRO A 43 -0.89 7.89 -3.01
C PRO A 43 0.33 8.81 -3.01
N LYS A 44 0.55 9.53 -4.11
CA LYS A 44 1.62 10.52 -4.15
C LYS A 44 1.30 11.73 -3.28
N LYS A 45 0.01 12.07 -3.16
CA LYS A 45 -0.44 13.05 -2.20
C LYS A 45 -0.20 12.53 -0.79
N HIS A 46 0.42 13.34 0.06
CA HIS A 46 0.64 12.92 1.44
C HIS A 46 -0.65 13.00 2.25
N ILE A 47 -1.19 11.85 2.58
CA ILE A 47 -2.35 11.68 3.45
C ILE A 47 -1.86 10.81 4.58
N GLU A 48 -1.97 11.27 5.83
CA GLU A 48 -1.35 10.57 6.96
C GLU A 48 -1.94 9.17 7.17
N ASN A 49 -3.26 9.05 7.10
CA ASN A 49 -3.92 7.75 7.30
C ASN A 49 -5.37 7.85 6.81
N LEU A 50 -6.05 6.71 6.82
CA LEU A 50 -7.42 6.62 6.30
C LEU A 50 -8.41 7.48 7.09
N LEU A 51 -8.17 7.67 8.39
CA LEU A 51 -9.12 8.40 9.25
C LEU A 51 -9.16 9.90 8.96
N VAL A 52 -8.10 10.45 8.38
CA VAL A 52 -8.06 11.87 7.99
C VAL A 52 -8.31 12.08 6.50
N LEU A 53 -8.74 11.02 5.81
CA LEU A 53 -9.07 11.12 4.39
C LEU A 53 -10.24 12.09 4.22
N ASP A 54 -10.07 13.05 3.31
CA ASP A 54 -11.12 14.01 3.00
C ASP A 54 -12.08 13.42 1.98
N GLU A 55 -13.32 13.88 1.99
CA GLU A 55 -14.31 13.39 1.03
C GLU A 55 -13.85 13.62 -0.42
N SER A 56 -13.13 14.71 -0.67
CA SER A 56 -12.59 14.98 -2.01
C SER A 56 -11.57 13.94 -2.46
N ASP A 57 -11.04 13.14 -1.55
CA ASP A 57 -10.07 12.07 -1.86
C ASP A 57 -10.70 10.69 -1.93
N ALA A 58 -12.03 10.61 -1.82
CA ALA A 58 -12.72 9.30 -1.82
C ALA A 58 -12.48 8.53 -3.12
N ALA A 59 -12.51 9.22 -4.26
CA ALA A 59 -12.26 8.57 -5.55
C ALA A 59 -10.82 8.08 -5.65
N LEU A 60 -9.87 8.85 -5.13
CA LEU A 60 -8.47 8.42 -5.08
C LEU A 60 -8.31 7.14 -4.27
N ALA A 61 -8.96 7.08 -3.11
CA ALA A 61 -8.92 5.87 -2.27
C ALA A 61 -9.44 4.66 -3.03
N GLY A 62 -10.53 4.83 -3.78
CA GLY A 62 -11.06 3.76 -4.62
C GLY A 62 -10.07 3.31 -5.68
N ARG A 63 -9.36 4.26 -6.30
CA ARG A 63 -8.36 3.92 -7.32
C ARG A 63 -7.14 3.22 -6.73
N LEU A 64 -6.77 3.52 -5.48
CA LEU A 64 -5.70 2.80 -4.80
C LEU A 64 -6.08 1.31 -4.63
N LEU A 65 -7.30 1.05 -4.20
CA LEU A 65 -7.79 -0.33 -4.03
C LEU A 65 -7.90 -1.05 -5.37
N PHE A 66 -8.40 -0.37 -6.39
CA PHE A 66 -8.49 -0.94 -7.72
C PHE A 66 -7.10 -1.33 -8.24
N ARG A 67 -6.11 -0.46 -8.07
CA ARG A 67 -4.75 -0.77 -8.51
C ARG A 67 -4.15 -1.93 -7.73
N ALA A 68 -4.38 -1.97 -6.42
CA ALA A 68 -3.90 -3.09 -5.60
C ALA A 68 -4.48 -4.41 -6.13
N LYS A 69 -5.77 -4.42 -6.47
CA LYS A 69 -6.42 -5.60 -7.05
C LYS A 69 -5.76 -6.01 -8.37
N GLU A 70 -5.52 -5.05 -9.26
CA GLU A 70 -4.92 -5.33 -10.56
C GLU A 70 -3.51 -5.90 -10.41
N LEU A 71 -2.70 -5.33 -9.51
CA LEU A 71 -1.34 -5.81 -9.28
C LEU A 71 -1.33 -7.21 -8.66
N ALA A 72 -2.27 -7.48 -7.75
CA ALA A 72 -2.39 -8.82 -7.17
C ALA A 72 -2.65 -9.86 -8.25
N LYS A 73 -3.51 -9.53 -9.21
CA LYS A 73 -3.78 -10.42 -10.35
C LYS A 73 -2.52 -10.61 -11.20
N GLN A 74 -1.84 -9.53 -11.54
CA GLN A 74 -0.63 -9.58 -12.36
C GLN A 74 0.47 -10.40 -11.70
N LEU A 75 0.52 -10.41 -10.37
CA LEU A 75 1.54 -11.15 -9.62
C LEU A 75 1.11 -12.57 -9.27
N GLY A 76 0.05 -13.06 -9.90
CA GLY A 76 -0.34 -14.47 -9.81
C GLY A 76 -1.24 -14.80 -8.63
N CYS A 77 -1.83 -13.79 -7.98
CA CYS A 77 -2.64 -14.03 -6.79
C CYS A 77 -4.15 -13.97 -7.05
N GLU A 78 -4.57 -14.01 -8.34
CA GLU A 78 -5.99 -13.90 -8.65
C GLU A 78 -6.79 -15.10 -8.18
N GLU A 79 -6.28 -16.31 -8.42
CA GLU A 79 -7.05 -17.52 -8.16
C GLU A 79 -7.23 -17.79 -6.66
N ASN A 80 -6.15 -17.66 -5.89
CA ASN A 80 -6.19 -17.99 -4.47
C ASN A 80 -6.33 -16.76 -3.57
N GLY A 81 -6.17 -15.56 -4.13
CA GLY A 81 -6.40 -14.33 -3.39
C GLY A 81 -5.29 -13.98 -2.43
N GLY A 82 -5.65 -13.16 -1.47
CA GLY A 82 -4.73 -12.66 -0.47
C GLY A 82 -5.44 -11.72 0.48
N ARG A 83 -4.67 -10.91 1.17
CA ARG A 83 -5.20 -10.00 2.20
C ARG A 83 -4.81 -8.57 1.85
N PHE A 84 -5.80 -7.69 1.84
CA PHE A 84 -5.58 -6.26 1.67
C PHE A 84 -5.71 -5.60 3.03
N VAL A 85 -4.72 -4.83 3.46
CA VAL A 85 -4.68 -4.26 4.81
C VAL A 85 -4.39 -2.78 4.73
N ILE A 86 -5.21 -1.99 5.45
CA ILE A 86 -4.97 -0.55 5.63
C ILE A 86 -4.94 -0.32 7.14
N LYS A 87 -3.79 0.13 7.64
CA LYS A 87 -3.62 0.40 9.07
C LYS A 87 -3.75 1.90 9.32
N ALA A 88 -4.29 2.26 10.48
CA ALA A 88 -4.44 3.66 10.87
C ALA A 88 -4.01 3.84 12.31
N LYS A 89 -3.03 4.72 12.52
CA LYS A 89 -2.53 5.13 13.83
C LYS A 89 -1.99 3.96 14.66
N THR A 90 -1.73 4.21 15.93
CA THR A 90 -1.01 3.25 16.78
C THR A 90 -1.77 1.97 17.06
N HIS A 91 -3.09 2.06 17.29
CA HIS A 91 -3.88 0.86 17.55
C HIS A 91 -3.97 -0.06 16.33
N GLY A 92 -3.82 0.50 15.14
CA GLY A 92 -3.79 -0.29 13.90
C GLY A 92 -2.40 -0.78 13.52
N GLY A 93 -1.38 -0.34 14.24
CA GLY A 93 0.00 -0.73 13.95
C GLY A 93 0.62 0.00 12.77
N GLN A 94 0.13 1.20 12.47
CA GLN A 94 0.69 1.99 11.38
C GLN A 94 2.07 2.52 11.78
N THR A 95 3.09 2.16 11.01
CA THR A 95 4.47 2.55 11.33
C THR A 95 4.99 3.71 10.48
N VAL A 96 4.36 3.99 9.36
CA VAL A 96 4.69 5.14 8.51
C VAL A 96 3.44 5.98 8.34
N ASP A 97 3.52 7.27 8.72
CA ASP A 97 2.37 8.18 8.68
C ASP A 97 2.12 8.71 7.27
N HIS A 98 1.84 7.79 6.39
CA HIS A 98 1.47 8.04 5.01
C HIS A 98 0.57 6.86 4.59
N LEU A 99 -0.65 7.17 4.18
CA LEU A 99 -1.63 6.16 3.80
C LEU A 99 -1.02 5.14 2.86
N HIS A 100 -1.21 3.86 3.16
CA HIS A 100 -0.76 2.81 2.26
C HIS A 100 -1.63 1.57 2.39
N VAL A 101 -1.84 0.92 1.25
CA VAL A 101 -2.60 -0.32 1.16
C VAL A 101 -1.59 -1.45 1.00
N HIS A 102 -1.56 -2.37 1.97
CA HIS A 102 -0.76 -3.58 1.85
C HIS A 102 -1.54 -4.63 1.08
N PHE A 103 -0.84 -5.39 0.25
CA PHE A 103 -1.36 -6.67 -0.23
C PHE A 103 -0.38 -7.76 0.18
N LEU A 104 -0.91 -8.84 0.76
CA LEU A 104 -0.14 -10.02 1.15
C LEU A 104 -0.80 -11.24 0.54
N GLY A 105 -0.01 -12.03 -0.19
CA GLY A 105 -0.53 -13.21 -0.87
C GLY A 105 0.59 -14.13 -1.31
N GLY A 106 0.28 -15.03 -2.23
CA GLY A 106 1.25 -15.98 -2.74
C GLY A 106 1.44 -17.20 -1.86
N GLY A 107 0.77 -17.27 -0.73
CA GLY A 107 0.78 -18.39 0.19
C GLY A 107 -0.36 -18.26 1.17
N GLN A 108 -0.70 -19.34 1.86
CA GLN A 108 -1.80 -19.33 2.83
C GLN A 108 -1.41 -18.50 4.04
N LEU A 109 -2.18 -17.47 4.34
CA LEU A 109 -2.00 -16.65 5.52
C LEU A 109 -2.78 -17.23 6.69
N GLY A 110 -2.40 -16.81 7.91
CA GLY A 110 -3.12 -17.22 9.09
C GLY A 110 -4.56 -16.72 9.08
N LEU A 111 -5.42 -17.36 9.85
CA LEU A 111 -6.84 -17.04 9.85
C LEU A 111 -7.22 -15.86 10.73
N SER A 112 -6.29 -15.36 11.56
CA SER A 112 -6.59 -14.20 12.39
C SER A 112 -6.61 -12.93 11.54
N LEU A 113 -7.35 -11.93 12.01
CA LEU A 113 -7.47 -10.66 11.28
C LEU A 113 -6.29 -9.74 11.50
N GLY A 114 -5.53 -9.97 12.51
CA GLY A 114 -4.36 -9.14 12.82
C GLY A 114 -3.07 -9.91 12.72
#